data_eefb4d8bf2d20bb4ff94bb673c68e9c8
#
_entry.id   eefb4d8bf2d20bb4ff94bb673c68e9c8
#
_cell.length_a   1.000
_cell.length_b   1.000
_cell.length_c   1.000
_cell.angle_alpha   90.00
_cell.angle_beta   90.00
_cell.angle_gamma   90.00
#
_symmetry.space_group_name_H-M   'P 1'
#
loop_
_entity.id
_entity.type
_entity.pdbx_description
1 polymer ?
#
loop_
_entity_poly.entity_id
_entity_poly.type
_entity_poly.pdbx_seq_one_letter_code
_entity_poly.pdbx_strand_id
1 'polypeptide(L)'
;MENSAECGRRGGGFGDFLRSLLSGIPWSEKAESTETFRFDSPRAGGLRIDNANGLTRVLGEERDDVLVEAHKVARAESEEGASRLLQDIRVESSQVGGSLELEVVTPGRWNRRGRVDLEVRVPRRLEVEVNASNGRVALCGLRAGVRVRSSNGKVRLEDLVGDADITATNALVSCRCTRGRVTARSSNGNIKLEEHRGAVDASTSNGLISVALEELAPDGVQLATSNGRIVLELPDEVDGDVDLRVDNGVIRNARTLCRCTRDTSGRVRGTLGAGGAPIRLRTSNGSISLR
;
A
#
# COMPACT_ATOMS: atom_id res chain seq x y z
N MET A 1 49.69 -54.85 35.33
CA MET A 1 49.81 -54.78 33.87
C MET A 1 48.43 -54.40 33.40
N GLU A 2 48.13 -53.15 33.42
CA GLU A 2 46.80 -52.59 33.08
C GLU A 2 46.94 -51.79 31.83
N ASN A 3 46.14 -52.14 30.81
CA ASN A 3 46.04 -51.43 29.55
C ASN A 3 44.75 -50.59 29.65
N SER A 4 44.86 -49.31 29.84
CA SER A 4 43.77 -48.34 29.78
C SER A 4 43.62 -47.86 28.34
N ALA A 5 42.55 -48.26 27.70
CA ALA A 5 42.15 -47.74 26.39
C ALA A 5 41.31 -46.47 26.59
N GLU A 6 41.84 -45.31 26.17
CA GLU A 6 41.11 -44.05 26.09
C GLU A 6 40.14 -44.06 24.93
N CYS A 7 38.85 -43.99 25.24
CA CYS A 7 37.76 -43.84 24.30
C CYS A 7 37.59 -42.34 23.97
N GLY A 8 38.13 -41.87 22.85
CA GLY A 8 37.93 -40.51 22.35
C GLY A 8 36.51 -40.29 21.84
N ARG A 9 35.68 -39.62 22.64
CA ARG A 9 34.37 -39.10 22.22
C ARG A 9 34.55 -37.99 21.16
N ARG A 10 34.33 -38.30 19.90
CA ARG A 10 34.06 -37.28 18.88
C ARG A 10 32.64 -36.78 19.08
N GLY A 11 32.50 -35.65 19.74
CA GLY A 11 31.25 -34.90 19.81
C GLY A 11 30.99 -34.18 18.52
N GLY A 12 30.41 -34.86 17.53
CA GLY A 12 29.75 -34.20 16.40
C GLY A 12 28.47 -33.55 16.92
N GLY A 13 28.49 -32.23 17.10
CA GLY A 13 27.39 -31.51 17.71
C GLY A 13 26.16 -31.50 16.83
N PHE A 14 25.00 -31.58 17.49
CA PHE A 14 23.69 -31.45 16.86
C PHE A 14 23.58 -30.20 15.97
N GLY A 15 24.41 -29.18 16.18
CA GLY A 15 24.57 -27.99 15.35
C GLY A 15 25.15 -28.25 13.95
N ASP A 16 26.11 -29.19 13.84
CA ASP A 16 26.72 -29.53 12.55
C ASP A 16 25.80 -30.40 11.70
N PHE A 17 24.98 -31.24 12.34
CA PHE A 17 23.94 -32.02 11.67
C PHE A 17 22.81 -31.10 11.13
N LEU A 18 22.35 -30.10 11.89
CA LEU A 18 21.39 -29.09 11.45
C LEU A 18 21.95 -28.22 10.32
N ARG A 19 23.23 -27.81 10.38
CA ARG A 19 23.89 -27.10 9.29
C ARG A 19 23.93 -27.92 8.00
N SER A 20 24.26 -29.21 8.11
CA SER A 20 24.27 -30.13 6.97
C SER A 20 22.88 -30.34 6.36
N LEU A 21 21.83 -30.38 7.17
CA LEU A 21 20.43 -30.48 6.70
C LEU A 21 19.94 -29.18 6.05
N LEU A 22 20.41 -28.02 6.51
CA LEU A 22 20.06 -26.71 5.98
C LEU A 22 20.87 -26.34 4.72
N SER A 23 22.04 -26.95 4.52
CA SER A 23 22.87 -26.72 3.31
C SER A 23 22.23 -27.20 2.00
N GLY A 24 21.13 -27.95 2.09
CA GLY A 24 20.31 -28.34 0.94
C GLY A 24 19.14 -27.39 0.61
N ILE A 25 18.94 -26.35 1.43
CA ILE A 25 17.89 -25.35 1.16
C ILE A 25 18.51 -24.24 0.33
N PRO A 26 18.03 -24.05 -0.95
CA PRO A 26 18.51 -22.96 -1.77
C PRO A 26 18.29 -21.62 -1.02
N TRP A 27 19.36 -20.77 -0.97
CA TRP A 27 19.31 -19.41 -0.38
C TRP A 27 19.21 -19.36 1.15
N SER A 28 19.88 -20.28 1.82
CA SER A 28 19.96 -20.33 3.30
C SER A 28 20.81 -19.20 3.87
N GLU A 29 21.83 -18.75 3.12
CA GLU A 29 22.76 -17.72 3.57
C GLU A 29 22.22 -16.31 3.31
N LYS A 30 22.41 -15.42 4.28
CA LYS A 30 21.88 -14.07 4.29
C LYS A 30 23.00 -13.07 4.56
N ALA A 31 23.04 -12.01 3.77
CA ALA A 31 23.86 -10.82 4.02
C ALA A 31 22.96 -9.60 4.15
N GLU A 32 23.31 -8.69 5.03
CA GLU A 32 22.56 -7.46 5.30
C GLU A 32 23.50 -6.27 5.44
N SER A 33 22.99 -5.11 5.05
CA SER A 33 23.67 -3.83 5.20
C SER A 33 22.64 -2.73 5.38
N THR A 34 22.96 -1.72 6.15
CA THR A 34 22.15 -0.51 6.29
C THR A 34 22.95 0.68 5.82
N GLU A 35 22.36 1.50 4.97
CA GLU A 35 22.93 2.74 4.46
C GLU A 35 21.99 3.89 4.82
N THR A 36 22.58 5.04 5.17
CA THR A 36 21.83 6.26 5.49
C THR A 36 22.25 7.37 4.56
N PHE A 37 21.27 8.01 3.93
CA PHE A 37 21.47 9.14 3.03
C PHE A 37 20.68 10.34 3.53
N ARG A 38 21.24 11.52 3.33
CA ARG A 38 20.59 12.78 3.65
C ARG A 38 20.65 13.69 2.43
N PHE A 39 19.51 14.25 2.06
CA PHE A 39 19.36 15.16 0.93
C PHE A 39 18.66 16.43 1.38
N ASP A 40 18.99 17.54 0.74
CA ASP A 40 18.20 18.76 0.89
C ASP A 40 16.78 18.52 0.34
N SER A 41 15.78 19.07 1.01
CA SER A 41 14.41 18.97 0.51
C SER A 41 14.26 19.70 -0.83
N PRO A 42 13.62 19.07 -1.83
CA PRO A 42 13.32 19.74 -3.09
C PRO A 42 12.54 21.04 -2.86
N ARG A 43 13.00 22.15 -3.44
CA ARG A 43 12.33 23.46 -3.33
C ARG A 43 11.13 23.60 -4.26
N ALA A 44 11.20 22.95 -5.43
CA ALA A 44 10.16 22.91 -6.42
C ALA A 44 10.11 21.47 -6.95
N GLY A 45 8.98 20.80 -6.80
CA GLY A 45 8.83 19.37 -7.12
C GLY A 45 8.64 18.51 -5.88
N GLY A 46 8.69 17.20 -6.06
CA GLY A 46 8.39 16.21 -5.03
C GLY A 46 9.51 15.20 -4.83
N LEU A 47 9.21 14.16 -4.09
CA LEU A 47 10.03 12.97 -3.93
C LEU A 47 9.41 11.81 -4.71
N ARG A 48 10.18 11.21 -5.61
CA ARG A 48 9.83 9.97 -6.28
C ARG A 48 10.67 8.82 -5.77
N ILE A 49 10.04 7.70 -5.46
CA ILE A 49 10.69 6.49 -4.96
C ILE A 49 10.29 5.31 -5.84
N ASP A 50 11.27 4.67 -6.45
CA ASP A 50 11.12 3.46 -7.23
C ASP A 50 11.77 2.29 -6.49
N ASN A 51 10.95 1.40 -5.88
CA ASN A 51 11.43 0.23 -5.14
C ASN A 51 10.72 -1.05 -5.60
N ALA A 52 11.42 -1.87 -6.35
CA ALA A 52 10.85 -3.10 -6.91
C ALA A 52 10.46 -4.13 -5.85
N ASN A 53 11.28 -4.31 -4.80
CA ASN A 53 11.07 -5.34 -3.77
C ASN A 53 11.42 -4.84 -2.38
N GLY A 54 10.48 -4.91 -1.47
CA GLY A 54 10.69 -4.58 -0.06
C GLY A 54 9.63 -3.65 0.51
N LEU A 55 9.87 -3.18 1.71
CA LEU A 55 9.04 -2.17 2.35
C LEU A 55 9.51 -0.78 1.91
N THR A 56 8.57 0.08 1.52
CA THR A 56 8.80 1.52 1.39
C THR A 56 7.92 2.23 2.39
N ARG A 57 8.53 2.80 3.41
CA ARG A 57 7.87 3.57 4.46
C ARG A 57 8.25 5.04 4.32
N VAL A 58 7.28 5.93 4.20
CA VAL A 58 7.51 7.36 4.17
C VAL A 58 6.80 8.01 5.35
N LEU A 59 7.53 8.80 6.11
CA LEU A 59 7.07 9.49 7.30
C LEU A 59 7.20 10.99 7.10
N GLY A 60 6.08 11.70 7.16
CA GLY A 60 6.06 13.16 7.15
C GLY A 60 6.35 13.70 8.55
N GLU A 61 7.40 14.49 8.67
CA GLU A 61 7.87 15.08 9.92
C GLU A 61 8.06 16.60 9.79
N GLU A 62 8.21 17.30 10.91
CA GLU A 62 8.62 18.70 10.91
C GLU A 62 10.14 18.79 10.69
N ARG A 63 10.53 18.82 9.42
CA ARG A 63 11.92 18.84 9.00
C ARG A 63 12.07 19.55 7.66
N ASP A 64 13.30 19.92 7.31
CA ASP A 64 13.63 20.65 6.07
C ASP A 64 14.51 19.83 5.11
N ASP A 65 14.79 18.57 5.45
CA ASP A 65 15.63 17.66 4.67
C ASP A 65 14.91 16.33 4.43
N VAL A 66 15.44 15.51 3.55
CA VAL A 66 15.01 14.14 3.29
C VAL A 66 16.05 13.18 3.85
N LEU A 67 15.67 12.36 4.83
CA LEU A 67 16.50 11.32 5.41
C LEU A 67 16.03 9.96 4.94
N VAL A 68 16.94 9.18 4.38
CA VAL A 68 16.68 7.84 3.84
C VAL A 68 17.52 6.82 4.58
N GLU A 69 16.88 5.84 5.18
CA GLU A 69 17.51 4.66 5.74
C GLU A 69 17.15 3.46 4.84
N ALA A 70 18.16 2.86 4.23
CA ALA A 70 18.00 1.73 3.32
C ALA A 70 18.58 0.47 3.97
N HIS A 71 17.73 -0.46 4.35
CA HIS A 71 18.12 -1.77 4.85
C HIS A 71 18.10 -2.79 3.70
N LYS A 72 19.28 -3.14 3.23
CA LYS A 72 19.50 -4.08 2.14
C LYS A 72 19.62 -5.50 2.67
N VAL A 73 18.95 -6.44 2.04
CA VAL A 73 18.98 -7.85 2.39
C VAL A 73 19.20 -8.67 1.12
N ALA A 74 20.23 -9.49 1.11
CA ALA A 74 20.51 -10.42 0.02
C ALA A 74 20.52 -11.87 0.54
N ARG A 75 20.06 -12.80 -0.28
CA ARG A 75 20.05 -14.24 0.02
C ARG A 75 20.69 -15.03 -1.11
N ALA A 76 21.56 -15.97 -0.78
CA ALA A 76 22.22 -16.84 -1.76
C ALA A 76 22.47 -18.24 -1.17
N GLU A 77 23.05 -19.11 -1.99
CA GLU A 77 23.44 -20.48 -1.61
C GLU A 77 24.70 -20.50 -0.74
N SER A 78 25.49 -19.42 -0.79
CA SER A 78 26.69 -19.24 0.00
C SER A 78 26.79 -17.83 0.57
N GLU A 79 27.52 -17.67 1.65
CA GLU A 79 27.79 -16.36 2.29
C GLU A 79 28.50 -15.41 1.33
N GLU A 80 29.48 -15.90 0.55
CA GLU A 80 30.15 -15.10 -0.46
C GLU A 80 29.17 -14.64 -1.57
N GLY A 81 28.27 -15.53 -2.01
CA GLY A 81 27.24 -15.21 -2.98
C GLY A 81 26.25 -14.17 -2.49
N ALA A 82 25.84 -14.27 -1.22
CA ALA A 82 24.98 -13.27 -0.57
C ALA A 82 25.68 -11.92 -0.46
N SER A 83 26.96 -11.91 -0.05
CA SER A 83 27.78 -10.70 0.08
C SER A 83 28.01 -10.01 -1.27
N ARG A 84 28.29 -10.76 -2.33
CA ARG A 84 28.42 -10.20 -3.69
C ARG A 84 27.09 -9.58 -4.17
N LEU A 85 25.98 -10.30 -3.99
CA LEU A 85 24.67 -9.78 -4.36
C LEU A 85 24.33 -8.51 -3.58
N LEU A 86 24.69 -8.46 -2.29
CA LEU A 86 24.46 -7.29 -1.46
C LEU A 86 25.20 -6.03 -1.99
N GLN A 87 26.43 -6.22 -2.50
CA GLN A 87 27.23 -5.14 -3.10
C GLN A 87 26.63 -4.66 -4.43
N ASP A 88 25.96 -5.54 -5.17
CA ASP A 88 25.31 -5.20 -6.44
C ASP A 88 23.98 -4.44 -6.26
N ILE A 89 23.39 -4.50 -5.06
CA ILE A 89 22.18 -3.73 -4.73
C ILE A 89 22.57 -2.29 -4.40
N ARG A 90 22.04 -1.32 -5.15
CA ARG A 90 22.33 0.10 -4.97
C ARG A 90 21.06 0.90 -4.76
N VAL A 91 21.18 1.96 -3.98
CA VAL A 91 20.18 3.02 -3.91
C VAL A 91 20.77 4.22 -4.64
N GLU A 92 20.24 4.51 -5.81
CA GLU A 92 20.66 5.62 -6.64
C GLU A 92 19.75 6.82 -6.39
N SER A 93 20.34 8.02 -6.42
CA SER A 93 19.60 9.26 -6.27
C SER A 93 19.91 10.19 -7.42
N SER A 94 18.91 10.85 -7.95
CA SER A 94 19.04 11.87 -8.99
C SER A 94 18.11 13.05 -8.71
N GLN A 95 18.45 14.21 -9.25
CA GLN A 95 17.59 15.39 -9.23
C GLN A 95 17.14 15.69 -10.66
N VAL A 96 15.85 15.56 -10.90
CA VAL A 96 15.24 15.77 -12.22
C VAL A 96 14.11 16.78 -12.10
N GLY A 97 14.20 17.88 -12.85
CA GLY A 97 13.14 18.89 -12.88
C GLY A 97 12.81 19.52 -11.52
N GLY A 98 13.76 19.53 -10.57
CA GLY A 98 13.56 20.01 -9.21
C GLY A 98 12.97 18.99 -8.23
N SER A 99 12.68 17.77 -8.68
CA SER A 99 12.28 16.63 -7.84
C SER A 99 13.48 15.77 -7.47
N LEU A 100 13.46 15.18 -6.27
CA LEU A 100 14.40 14.14 -5.86
C LEU A 100 13.86 12.79 -6.28
N GLU A 101 14.62 12.02 -7.01
CA GLU A 101 14.30 10.65 -7.40
C GLU A 101 15.22 9.68 -6.67
N LEU A 102 14.65 8.66 -6.06
CA LEU A 102 15.35 7.56 -5.39
C LEU A 102 14.98 6.26 -6.11
N GLU A 103 15.95 5.58 -6.66
CA GLU A 103 15.76 4.30 -7.34
C GLU A 103 16.54 3.19 -6.65
N VAL A 104 15.85 2.08 -6.34
CA VAL A 104 16.49 0.87 -5.87
C VAL A 104 16.83 -0.01 -7.05
N VAL A 105 18.11 -0.05 -7.39
CA VAL A 105 18.65 -0.87 -8.49
C VAL A 105 19.04 -2.24 -7.96
N THR A 106 18.40 -3.26 -8.48
CA THR A 106 18.72 -4.67 -8.18
C THR A 106 19.02 -5.40 -9.50
N PRO A 107 20.12 -6.13 -9.63
CA PRO A 107 20.43 -6.87 -10.86
C PRO A 107 19.30 -7.81 -11.28
N GLY A 108 18.88 -7.76 -12.55
CA GLY A 108 17.66 -8.43 -13.03
C GLY A 108 17.63 -9.96 -12.81
N ARG A 109 18.81 -10.62 -12.80
CA ARG A 109 18.96 -12.03 -12.46
C ARG A 109 18.61 -12.37 -11.00
N TRP A 110 18.68 -11.38 -10.12
CA TRP A 110 18.63 -11.55 -8.67
C TRP A 110 17.41 -10.89 -8.02
N ASN A 111 16.48 -10.38 -8.81
CA ASN A 111 15.34 -9.60 -8.33
C ASN A 111 14.47 -10.31 -7.27
N ARG A 112 14.51 -11.64 -7.18
CA ARG A 112 13.83 -12.41 -6.14
C ARG A 112 14.69 -12.70 -4.91
N ARG A 113 16.01 -12.47 -5.00
CA ARG A 113 17.00 -12.79 -3.95
C ARG A 113 17.47 -11.56 -3.18
N GLY A 114 17.21 -10.36 -3.72
CA GLY A 114 17.51 -9.08 -3.11
C GLY A 114 16.25 -8.34 -2.69
N ARG A 115 16.30 -7.68 -1.55
CA ARG A 115 15.25 -6.83 -1.01
C ARG A 115 15.85 -5.61 -0.36
N VAL A 116 15.21 -4.45 -0.54
CA VAL A 116 15.57 -3.22 0.16
C VAL A 116 14.36 -2.68 0.89
N ASP A 117 14.44 -2.60 2.19
CA ASP A 117 13.45 -1.92 3.00
C ASP A 117 13.91 -0.46 3.17
N LEU A 118 13.11 0.48 2.68
CA LEU A 118 13.36 1.91 2.77
C LEU A 118 12.50 2.53 3.87
N GLU A 119 13.13 3.25 4.78
CA GLU A 119 12.46 4.20 5.65
C GLU A 119 12.90 5.61 5.26
N VAL A 120 11.95 6.43 4.83
CA VAL A 120 12.21 7.77 4.29
C VAL A 120 11.44 8.78 5.13
N ARG A 121 12.16 9.69 5.78
CA ARG A 121 11.58 10.77 6.57
C ARG A 121 11.68 12.07 5.77
N VAL A 122 10.55 12.73 5.58
CA VAL A 122 10.41 13.88 4.69
C VAL A 122 9.66 15.03 5.37
N PRO A 123 9.82 16.26 4.88
CA PRO A 123 8.93 17.35 5.26
C PRO A 123 7.47 16.99 4.96
N ARG A 124 6.55 17.26 5.91
CA ARG A 124 5.12 16.94 5.75
C ARG A 124 4.49 17.51 4.48
N ARG A 125 5.01 18.63 3.97
CA ARG A 125 4.47 19.35 2.79
C ARG A 125 5.06 18.86 1.47
N LEU A 126 5.94 17.88 1.50
CA LEU A 126 6.55 17.36 0.29
C LEU A 126 5.58 16.39 -0.43
N GLU A 127 5.35 16.62 -1.72
CA GLU A 127 4.62 15.67 -2.55
C GLU A 127 5.43 14.39 -2.72
N VAL A 128 4.76 13.24 -2.66
CA VAL A 128 5.41 11.94 -2.69
C VAL A 128 4.78 11.04 -3.75
N GLU A 129 5.63 10.53 -4.65
CA GLU A 129 5.26 9.47 -5.59
C GLU A 129 6.05 8.20 -5.24
N VAL A 130 5.34 7.06 -5.10
CA VAL A 130 5.97 5.76 -4.82
C VAL A 130 5.53 4.74 -5.87
N ASN A 131 6.50 4.13 -6.52
CA ASN A 131 6.31 3.01 -7.44
C ASN A 131 6.90 1.75 -6.81
N ALA A 132 6.08 0.72 -6.63
CA ALA A 132 6.47 -0.55 -6.03
C ALA A 132 5.97 -1.73 -6.87
N SER A 133 6.80 -2.76 -7.07
CA SER A 133 6.35 -3.97 -7.76
C SER A 133 5.90 -5.04 -6.77
N ASN A 134 6.77 -5.43 -5.84
CA ASN A 134 6.47 -6.47 -4.86
C ASN A 134 6.88 -6.00 -3.47
N GLY A 135 5.90 -5.54 -2.70
CA GLY A 135 6.26 -5.04 -1.38
C GLY A 135 5.10 -4.36 -0.66
N ARG A 136 5.45 -3.70 0.40
CA ARG A 136 4.52 -2.89 1.18
C ARG A 136 4.88 -1.43 1.00
N VAL A 137 3.87 -0.60 0.78
CA VAL A 137 4.00 0.85 0.79
C VAL A 137 3.21 1.38 1.98
N ALA A 138 3.86 2.16 2.82
CA ALA A 138 3.24 2.78 3.98
C ALA A 138 3.61 4.27 4.01
N LEU A 139 2.63 5.15 3.90
CA LEU A 139 2.80 6.60 3.96
C LEU A 139 2.03 7.12 5.18
N CYS A 140 2.67 7.96 5.99
CA CYS A 140 2.08 8.49 7.20
C CYS A 140 2.47 9.94 7.48
N GLY A 141 1.52 10.74 7.97
CA GLY A 141 1.80 12.09 8.48
C GLY A 141 2.04 13.15 7.40
N LEU A 142 1.60 12.95 6.16
CA LEU A 142 1.82 13.87 5.04
C LEU A 142 0.70 14.93 4.96
N ARG A 143 1.07 16.12 4.50
CA ARG A 143 0.19 17.29 4.30
C ARG A 143 0.27 17.82 2.86
N ALA A 144 0.48 16.90 1.91
CA ALA A 144 0.59 17.17 0.48
C ALA A 144 0.01 16.03 -0.33
N GLY A 145 -0.09 16.19 -1.63
CA GLY A 145 -0.55 15.16 -2.55
C GLY A 145 0.36 13.94 -2.55
N VAL A 146 -0.23 12.74 -2.66
CA VAL A 146 0.50 11.48 -2.76
C VAL A 146 0.04 10.68 -3.97
N ARG A 147 0.98 10.05 -4.65
CA ARG A 147 0.71 9.12 -5.75
C ARG A 147 1.39 7.79 -5.49
N VAL A 148 0.63 6.70 -5.52
CA VAL A 148 1.15 5.35 -5.29
C VAL A 148 0.77 4.43 -6.43
N ARG A 149 1.77 3.79 -7.02
CA ARG A 149 1.57 2.70 -7.98
C ARG A 149 2.16 1.42 -7.43
N SER A 150 1.34 0.38 -7.31
CA SER A 150 1.79 -0.90 -6.75
C SER A 150 1.27 -2.07 -7.59
N SER A 151 2.14 -3.02 -7.93
CA SER A 151 1.67 -4.23 -8.62
C SER A 151 1.15 -5.26 -7.61
N ASN A 152 1.95 -5.60 -6.60
CA ASN A 152 1.61 -6.63 -5.63
C ASN A 152 1.97 -6.21 -4.21
N GLY A 153 1.06 -6.43 -3.26
CA GLY A 153 1.38 -6.19 -1.87
C GLY A 153 0.31 -5.45 -1.08
N LYS A 154 0.72 -4.51 -0.27
CA LYS A 154 -0.18 -3.72 0.57
C LYS A 154 0.20 -2.24 0.51
N VAL A 155 -0.78 -1.40 0.22
CA VAL A 155 -0.65 0.06 0.29
C VAL A 155 -1.42 0.55 1.51
N ARG A 156 -0.75 1.30 2.38
CA ARG A 156 -1.32 1.88 3.58
C ARG A 156 -1.04 3.37 3.62
N LEU A 157 -2.09 4.17 3.74
CA LEU A 157 -2.02 5.61 3.97
C LEU A 157 -2.63 5.90 5.35
N GLU A 158 -1.90 6.64 6.18
CA GLU A 158 -2.36 7.07 7.50
C GLU A 158 -2.08 8.56 7.71
N ASP A 159 -3.01 9.26 8.31
CA ASP A 159 -2.88 10.69 8.65
C ASP A 159 -2.42 11.53 7.46
N LEU A 160 -3.22 11.52 6.41
CA LEU A 160 -2.96 12.29 5.18
C LEU A 160 -3.93 13.47 5.08
N VAL A 161 -3.39 14.66 4.81
CA VAL A 161 -4.15 15.82 4.38
C VAL A 161 -3.66 16.25 3.00
N GLY A 162 -4.45 15.99 1.99
CA GLY A 162 -4.12 16.19 0.58
C GLY A 162 -4.76 15.12 -0.29
N ASP A 163 -4.59 15.25 -1.58
CA ASP A 163 -5.16 14.31 -2.54
C ASP A 163 -4.30 13.04 -2.65
N ALA A 164 -4.96 11.89 -2.74
CA ALA A 164 -4.32 10.59 -2.91
C ALA A 164 -4.74 9.94 -4.22
N ASP A 165 -3.78 9.59 -5.08
CA ASP A 165 -3.98 8.81 -6.29
C ASP A 165 -3.29 7.44 -6.15
N ILE A 166 -4.08 6.37 -6.05
CA ILE A 166 -3.58 5.02 -5.80
C ILE A 166 -3.99 4.12 -6.95
N THR A 167 -3.01 3.55 -7.63
CA THR A 167 -3.23 2.54 -8.65
C THR A 167 -2.56 1.23 -8.25
N ALA A 168 -3.34 0.17 -8.19
CA ALA A 168 -2.85 -1.15 -7.77
C ALA A 168 -3.32 -2.25 -8.73
N THR A 169 -2.57 -3.36 -8.82
CA THR A 169 -3.03 -4.53 -9.59
C THR A 169 -3.54 -5.61 -8.64
N ASN A 170 -2.68 -6.14 -7.78
CA ASN A 170 -3.03 -7.18 -6.80
C ASN A 170 -2.64 -6.71 -5.39
N ALA A 171 -3.28 -5.67 -4.91
CA ALA A 171 -2.91 -5.09 -3.62
C ALA A 171 -4.11 -4.78 -2.75
N LEU A 172 -3.92 -4.93 -1.45
CA LEU A 172 -4.82 -4.38 -0.45
C LEU A 172 -4.50 -2.89 -0.26
N VAL A 173 -5.44 -2.02 -0.56
CA VAL A 173 -5.37 -0.59 -0.30
C VAL A 173 -6.11 -0.28 1.00
N SER A 174 -5.44 0.40 1.93
CA SER A 174 -6.02 0.81 3.22
C SER A 174 -5.65 2.26 3.51
N CYS A 175 -6.65 3.12 3.62
CA CYS A 175 -6.49 4.52 3.99
C CYS A 175 -7.21 4.76 5.32
N ARG A 176 -6.56 5.47 6.24
CA ARG A 176 -7.14 5.81 7.54
C ARG A 176 -6.81 7.25 7.93
N CYS A 177 -7.76 7.94 8.57
CA CYS A 177 -7.60 9.35 8.98
C CYS A 177 -7.12 10.21 7.81
N THR A 178 -7.85 10.18 6.68
CA THR A 178 -7.45 10.90 5.47
C THR A 178 -8.42 12.04 5.16
N ARG A 179 -7.89 13.17 4.66
CA ARG A 179 -8.67 14.33 4.28
C ARG A 179 -8.25 14.84 2.91
N GLY A 180 -9.20 15.02 1.99
CA GLY A 180 -9.01 15.44 0.60
C GLY A 180 -9.70 14.51 -0.37
N ARG A 181 -9.31 14.50 -1.62
CA ARG A 181 -9.83 13.56 -2.61
C ARG A 181 -9.01 12.27 -2.60
N VAL A 182 -9.66 11.12 -2.49
CA VAL A 182 -9.00 9.81 -2.66
C VAL A 182 -9.50 9.17 -3.95
N THR A 183 -8.56 8.94 -4.87
CA THR A 183 -8.78 8.15 -6.08
C THR A 183 -8.04 6.82 -5.93
N ALA A 184 -8.77 5.70 -5.90
CA ALA A 184 -8.18 4.37 -5.70
C ALA A 184 -8.66 3.39 -6.76
N ARG A 185 -7.74 2.87 -7.57
CA ARG A 185 -8.04 1.88 -8.62
C ARG A 185 -7.27 0.59 -8.38
N SER A 186 -7.98 -0.53 -8.37
CA SER A 186 -7.36 -1.86 -8.27
C SER A 186 -7.94 -2.82 -9.31
N SER A 187 -7.16 -3.79 -9.76
CA SER A 187 -7.73 -4.89 -10.55
C SER A 187 -8.22 -6.00 -9.62
N ASN A 188 -7.36 -6.49 -8.73
CA ASN A 188 -7.69 -7.56 -7.80
C ASN A 188 -7.23 -7.18 -6.40
N GLY A 189 -8.13 -6.70 -5.59
CA GLY A 189 -7.79 -6.33 -4.23
C GLY A 189 -8.91 -5.57 -3.54
N ASN A 190 -8.83 -5.54 -2.23
CA ASN A 190 -9.78 -4.81 -1.43
C ASN A 190 -9.31 -3.37 -1.25
N ILE A 191 -10.27 -2.45 -1.28
CA ILE A 191 -10.06 -1.03 -0.99
C ILE A 191 -10.83 -0.72 0.28
N LYS A 192 -10.12 -0.24 1.30
CA LYS A 192 -10.70 0.12 2.59
C LYS A 192 -10.31 1.55 2.96
N LEU A 193 -11.30 2.40 3.19
CA LEU A 193 -11.14 3.73 3.73
C LEU A 193 -11.87 3.81 5.07
N GLU A 194 -11.19 4.32 6.10
CA GLU A 194 -11.73 4.54 7.43
C GLU A 194 -11.44 5.98 7.88
N GLU A 195 -12.38 6.60 8.56
CA GLU A 195 -12.22 7.95 9.11
C GLU A 195 -11.80 8.95 8.01
N HIS A 196 -12.48 8.86 6.85
CA HIS A 196 -12.18 9.72 5.70
C HIS A 196 -13.10 10.94 5.68
N ARG A 197 -12.52 12.09 5.35
CA ARG A 197 -13.23 13.35 5.12
C ARG A 197 -12.93 13.86 3.74
N GLY A 198 -13.92 13.85 2.85
CA GLY A 198 -13.70 14.32 1.48
C GLY A 198 -14.42 13.53 0.41
N ALA A 199 -13.92 13.66 -0.82
CA ALA A 199 -14.45 12.96 -1.98
C ALA A 199 -13.74 11.62 -2.20
N VAL A 200 -14.47 10.61 -2.68
CA VAL A 200 -13.92 9.28 -2.97
C VAL A 200 -14.31 8.82 -4.36
N ASP A 201 -13.31 8.43 -5.16
CA ASP A 201 -13.49 7.68 -6.41
C ASP A 201 -12.72 6.36 -6.29
N ALA A 202 -13.42 5.27 -5.96
CA ALA A 202 -12.77 3.97 -5.78
C ALA A 202 -13.36 2.91 -6.70
N SER A 203 -12.48 2.17 -7.38
CA SER A 203 -12.89 1.10 -8.27
C SER A 203 -12.00 -0.13 -8.19
N THR A 204 -12.62 -1.32 -8.28
CA THR A 204 -11.90 -2.59 -8.39
C THR A 204 -12.63 -3.52 -9.35
N SER A 205 -11.91 -4.40 -10.04
CA SER A 205 -12.59 -5.44 -10.82
C SER A 205 -13.07 -6.57 -9.92
N ASN A 206 -12.21 -7.02 -8.99
CA ASN A 206 -12.53 -8.11 -8.08
C ASN A 206 -12.14 -7.76 -6.65
N GLY A 207 -13.12 -7.57 -5.79
CA GLY A 207 -12.82 -7.30 -4.38
C GLY A 207 -13.91 -6.53 -3.64
N LEU A 208 -13.64 -6.31 -2.37
CA LEU A 208 -14.47 -5.51 -1.47
C LEU A 208 -14.03 -4.04 -1.54
N ILE A 209 -14.99 -3.14 -1.69
CA ILE A 209 -14.79 -1.71 -1.43
C ILE A 209 -15.56 -1.38 -0.15
N SER A 210 -14.86 -0.94 0.88
CA SER A 210 -15.44 -0.52 2.15
C SER A 210 -14.99 0.89 2.47
N VAL A 211 -15.92 1.81 2.57
CA VAL A 211 -15.66 3.23 2.83
C VAL A 211 -16.50 3.67 4.01
N ALA A 212 -15.85 4.20 5.03
CA ALA A 212 -16.49 4.88 6.16
C ALA A 212 -16.09 6.37 6.13
N LEU A 213 -17.09 7.23 5.94
CA LEU A 213 -16.92 8.67 5.85
C LEU A 213 -17.29 9.32 7.18
N GLU A 214 -16.49 10.29 7.59
CA GLU A 214 -16.85 11.23 8.64
C GLU A 214 -17.47 12.51 8.06
N GLU A 215 -17.13 12.86 6.82
CA GLU A 215 -17.64 14.03 6.13
C GLU A 215 -17.72 13.77 4.63
N LEU A 216 -18.84 14.11 4.01
CA LEU A 216 -19.06 14.00 2.57
C LEU A 216 -18.77 15.35 1.91
N ALA A 217 -17.81 15.37 1.00
CA ALA A 217 -17.51 16.56 0.20
C ALA A 217 -18.56 16.77 -0.92
N PRO A 218 -18.70 18.02 -1.43
CA PRO A 218 -19.63 18.31 -2.54
C PRO A 218 -19.41 17.48 -3.80
N ASP A 219 -18.17 17.06 -4.06
CA ASP A 219 -17.83 16.19 -5.20
C ASP A 219 -18.34 14.75 -5.03
N GLY A 220 -18.77 14.39 -3.82
CA GLY A 220 -19.45 13.15 -3.51
C GLY A 220 -18.58 11.91 -3.49
N VAL A 221 -19.24 10.74 -3.67
CA VAL A 221 -18.64 9.42 -3.62
C VAL A 221 -19.02 8.61 -4.84
N GLN A 222 -18.03 8.03 -5.50
CA GLN A 222 -18.22 7.09 -6.60
C GLN A 222 -17.48 5.79 -6.32
N LEU A 223 -18.22 4.68 -6.12
CA LEU A 223 -17.65 3.37 -5.87
C LEU A 223 -18.13 2.38 -6.91
N ALA A 224 -17.21 1.66 -7.55
CA ALA A 224 -17.54 0.70 -8.58
C ALA A 224 -16.74 -0.61 -8.41
N THR A 225 -17.44 -1.75 -8.54
CA THR A 225 -16.78 -3.06 -8.64
C THR A 225 -17.47 -3.90 -9.71
N SER A 226 -16.72 -4.78 -10.40
CA SER A 226 -17.38 -5.74 -11.29
C SER A 226 -17.85 -6.96 -10.51
N ASN A 227 -16.99 -7.52 -9.66
CA ASN A 227 -17.30 -8.70 -8.87
C ASN A 227 -16.92 -8.47 -7.41
N GLY A 228 -17.91 -8.14 -6.58
CA GLY A 228 -17.63 -7.92 -5.18
C GLY A 228 -18.72 -7.19 -4.41
N ARG A 229 -18.36 -6.82 -3.21
CA ARG A 229 -19.25 -6.09 -2.32
C ARG A 229 -18.81 -4.65 -2.19
N ILE A 230 -19.76 -3.73 -2.15
CA ILE A 230 -19.55 -2.34 -1.77
C ILE A 230 -20.25 -2.10 -0.44
N VAL A 231 -19.54 -1.54 0.51
CA VAL A 231 -20.06 -1.07 1.80
C VAL A 231 -19.72 0.40 1.91
N LEU A 232 -20.73 1.25 2.05
CA LEU A 232 -20.57 2.67 2.32
C LEU A 232 -21.26 3.00 3.64
N GLU A 233 -20.49 3.52 4.56
CA GLU A 233 -20.95 4.06 5.84
C GLU A 233 -20.84 5.57 5.80
N LEU A 234 -21.97 6.25 6.01
CA LEU A 234 -22.10 7.71 5.98
C LEU A 234 -22.33 8.24 7.39
N PRO A 235 -21.96 9.48 7.67
CA PRO A 235 -22.33 10.13 8.92
C PRO A 235 -23.86 10.21 9.05
N ASP A 236 -24.35 10.38 10.27
CA ASP A 236 -25.79 10.38 10.57
C ASP A 236 -26.52 11.48 9.84
N GLU A 237 -25.96 12.68 9.83
CA GLU A 237 -26.48 13.83 9.11
C GLU A 237 -25.67 14.03 7.83
N VAL A 238 -26.29 13.78 6.68
CA VAL A 238 -25.67 13.95 5.37
C VAL A 238 -26.70 14.30 4.32
N ASP A 239 -26.34 15.26 3.50
CA ASP A 239 -27.10 15.66 2.32
C ASP A 239 -26.46 15.04 1.05
N GLY A 240 -27.27 14.37 0.23
CA GLY A 240 -26.72 13.76 -0.98
C GLY A 240 -27.76 13.09 -1.89
N ASP A 241 -27.42 12.97 -3.16
CA ASP A 241 -28.22 12.30 -4.17
C ASP A 241 -27.69 10.87 -4.40
N VAL A 242 -28.50 9.90 -4.02
CA VAL A 242 -28.13 8.48 -3.99
C VAL A 242 -28.55 7.80 -5.29
N ASP A 243 -27.63 7.09 -5.93
CA ASP A 243 -27.84 6.22 -7.07
C ASP A 243 -27.08 4.90 -6.88
N LEU A 244 -27.79 3.85 -6.46
CA LEU A 244 -27.27 2.51 -6.25
C LEU A 244 -27.70 1.61 -7.40
N ARG A 245 -26.74 0.87 -7.98
CA ARG A 245 -27.02 -0.05 -9.08
C ARG A 245 -26.30 -1.38 -8.92
N VAL A 246 -27.07 -2.45 -8.97
CA VAL A 246 -26.58 -3.84 -8.97
C VAL A 246 -27.21 -4.56 -10.17
N ASP A 247 -26.38 -5.11 -11.06
CA ASP A 247 -26.90 -5.86 -12.21
C ASP A 247 -27.34 -7.28 -11.77
N ASN A 248 -26.49 -7.98 -10.98
CA ASN A 248 -26.78 -9.30 -10.39
C ASN A 248 -26.45 -9.30 -8.90
N GLY A 249 -27.48 -9.23 -8.05
CA GLY A 249 -27.25 -9.28 -6.60
C GLY A 249 -28.26 -8.50 -5.77
N VAL A 250 -27.82 -7.95 -4.64
CA VAL A 250 -28.73 -7.37 -3.65
C VAL A 250 -28.26 -5.99 -3.19
N ILE A 251 -29.19 -5.05 -3.14
CA ILE A 251 -29.01 -3.74 -2.48
C ILE A 251 -29.63 -3.79 -1.09
N ARG A 252 -28.81 -3.53 -0.08
CA ARG A 252 -29.22 -3.31 1.31
C ARG A 252 -29.00 -1.85 1.67
N ASN A 253 -30.10 -1.15 1.85
CA ASN A 253 -30.08 0.23 2.28
C ASN A 253 -30.70 0.35 3.66
N ALA A 254 -29.93 0.83 4.64
CA ALA A 254 -30.37 1.08 5.99
C ALA A 254 -30.80 2.54 6.22
N ARG A 255 -30.57 3.45 5.25
CA ARG A 255 -30.91 4.86 5.34
C ARG A 255 -32.30 5.16 4.83
N THR A 256 -32.96 6.11 5.45
CA THR A 256 -34.25 6.63 4.93
C THR A 256 -33.98 7.59 3.77
N LEU A 257 -34.44 7.21 2.60
CA LEU A 257 -34.31 8.04 1.39
C LEU A 257 -35.62 8.78 1.11
N CYS A 258 -35.54 10.07 0.90
CA CYS A 258 -36.62 10.88 0.33
C CYS A 258 -36.72 10.67 -1.18
N ARG A 259 -37.92 10.80 -1.76
CA ARG A 259 -38.16 10.61 -3.20
C ARG A 259 -37.60 9.30 -3.74
N CYS A 260 -37.68 8.25 -2.94
CA CYS A 260 -37.09 6.96 -3.26
C CYS A 260 -37.85 6.30 -4.45
N THR A 261 -37.10 5.96 -5.48
CA THR A 261 -37.56 5.12 -6.58
C THR A 261 -36.75 3.83 -6.62
N ARG A 262 -37.46 2.69 -6.66
CA ARG A 262 -36.82 1.37 -6.79
C ARG A 262 -37.28 0.76 -8.10
N ASP A 263 -36.35 0.46 -8.98
CA ASP A 263 -36.61 -0.18 -10.25
C ASP A 263 -36.42 -1.69 -10.13
N THR A 264 -37.20 -2.47 -10.88
CA THR A 264 -37.05 -3.93 -11.04
C THR A 264 -35.72 -4.33 -11.65
N SER A 265 -34.99 -3.41 -12.27
CA SER A 265 -33.65 -3.58 -12.84
C SER A 265 -32.51 -3.55 -11.80
N GLY A 266 -32.79 -3.66 -10.50
CA GLY A 266 -31.75 -3.64 -9.45
C GLY A 266 -31.18 -2.26 -9.17
N ARG A 267 -31.95 -1.19 -9.38
CA ARG A 267 -31.53 0.19 -9.13
C ARG A 267 -32.37 0.83 -8.02
N VAL A 268 -31.71 1.59 -7.16
CA VAL A 268 -32.33 2.41 -6.11
C VAL A 268 -31.83 3.85 -6.25
N ARG A 269 -32.73 4.79 -6.37
CA ARG A 269 -32.42 6.22 -6.36
C ARG A 269 -33.22 6.93 -5.27
N GLY A 270 -32.67 7.99 -4.73
CA GLY A 270 -33.33 8.83 -3.76
C GLY A 270 -32.42 9.93 -3.24
N THR A 271 -32.90 10.71 -2.33
CA THR A 271 -32.13 11.79 -1.70
C THR A 271 -31.98 11.54 -0.21
N LEU A 272 -30.82 11.86 0.34
CA LEU A 272 -30.57 12.00 1.76
C LEU A 272 -30.63 13.48 2.12
N GLY A 273 -31.36 13.83 3.17
CA GLY A 273 -31.54 15.21 3.59
C GLY A 273 -32.07 16.11 2.47
N ALA A 274 -31.38 17.23 2.23
CA ALA A 274 -31.73 18.18 1.17
C ALA A 274 -31.27 17.75 -0.24
N GLY A 275 -30.45 16.70 -0.34
CA GLY A 275 -29.79 16.29 -1.58
C GLY A 275 -28.50 17.07 -1.85
N GLY A 276 -27.90 16.93 -3.02
CA GLY A 276 -26.73 17.69 -3.46
C GLY A 276 -25.53 16.81 -3.84
N ALA A 277 -24.67 16.42 -2.89
CA ALA A 277 -23.49 15.64 -3.21
C ALA A 277 -23.81 14.26 -3.83
N PRO A 278 -23.23 13.89 -4.97
CA PRO A 278 -23.56 12.62 -5.64
C PRO A 278 -22.98 11.41 -4.91
N ILE A 279 -23.82 10.42 -4.62
CA ILE A 279 -23.45 9.13 -4.03
C ILE A 279 -23.79 8.04 -5.03
N ARG A 280 -22.79 7.58 -5.79
CA ARG A 280 -22.97 6.61 -6.87
C ARG A 280 -22.25 5.30 -6.54
N LEU A 281 -23.02 4.23 -6.34
CA LEU A 281 -22.48 2.91 -6.05
C LEU A 281 -22.92 1.92 -7.14
N ARG A 282 -21.97 1.22 -7.74
CA ARG A 282 -22.26 0.27 -8.80
C ARG A 282 -21.50 -1.03 -8.64
N THR A 283 -22.20 -2.15 -8.75
CA THR A 283 -21.58 -3.47 -8.91
C THR A 283 -22.31 -4.28 -9.98
N SER A 284 -21.57 -5.06 -10.78
CA SER A 284 -22.22 -5.96 -11.73
C SER A 284 -22.65 -7.25 -11.04
N ASN A 285 -21.76 -7.88 -10.24
CA ASN A 285 -22.06 -9.10 -9.54
C ASN A 285 -21.69 -8.96 -8.05
N GLY A 286 -22.69 -8.91 -7.18
CA GLY A 286 -22.41 -8.82 -5.75
C GLY A 286 -23.47 -8.08 -4.94
N SER A 287 -23.04 -7.31 -3.97
CA SER A 287 -23.98 -6.59 -3.10
C SER A 287 -23.50 -5.17 -2.77
N ILE A 288 -24.46 -4.27 -2.65
CA ILE A 288 -24.23 -2.91 -2.15
C ILE A 288 -24.91 -2.81 -0.78
N SER A 289 -24.20 -2.27 0.20
CA SER A 289 -24.71 -1.93 1.51
C SER A 289 -24.47 -0.45 1.81
N LEU A 290 -25.53 0.30 1.99
CA LEU A 290 -25.50 1.69 2.42
C LEU A 290 -25.99 1.76 3.88
N ARG A 291 -25.17 2.32 4.77
CA ARG A 291 -25.41 2.39 6.20
C ARG A 291 -25.29 3.81 6.73
#